data_878a24b6e8e375620b8f52133414caad
#
_entry.id   878a24b6e8e375620b8f52133414caad
#
_cell.length_a   1.000
_cell.length_b   1.000
_cell.length_c   1.000
_cell.angle_alpha   90.00
_cell.angle_beta   90.00
_cell.angle_gamma   90.00
#
_symmetry.space_group_name_H-M   'P 1'
#
loop_
_entity.id
_entity.type
_entity.pdbx_description
1 polymer ?
#
loop_
_entity_poly.entity_id
_entity_poly.type
_entity_poly.pdbx_seq_one_letter_code
_entity_poly.pdbx_strand_id
1 'polypeptide(L)'
;MTIRTQLAGLLLIAGTLLPLNLRAAQTTPTALDKSIDLSVGDHVKVHQILTQLQQAVAQHNAAGVAVLVHYPIKVNPGKKPFTIKNEKEFIKDYDRIITHDIADAIFKQKYETLFVNSQGAMIGDGEVWITGFCRDKSCKQSDIKIGTIQDTKNLEP
;
A
#
# COMPACT_ATOMS: atom_id res chain seq x y z
N MET A 1 19.60 5.57 -84.22
CA MET A 1 18.66 4.94 -83.31
C MET A 1 19.40 4.78 -81.99
N THR A 2 19.30 5.73 -81.12
CA THR A 2 20.13 5.91 -79.91
C THR A 2 19.30 5.57 -78.66
N ILE A 3 19.66 4.51 -77.96
CA ILE A 3 19.03 4.06 -76.77
C ILE A 3 19.74 4.76 -75.57
N ARG A 4 19.01 5.63 -74.86
CA ARG A 4 19.48 6.23 -73.59
C ARG A 4 19.13 5.36 -72.45
N THR A 5 20.16 4.81 -71.77
CA THR A 5 20.01 4.07 -70.51
C THR A 5 19.91 5.09 -69.32
N GLN A 6 18.80 5.11 -68.61
CA GLN A 6 18.64 5.87 -67.36
C GLN A 6 19.14 5.03 -66.21
N LEU A 7 20.16 5.50 -65.48
CA LEU A 7 20.58 4.95 -64.17
C LEU A 7 19.67 5.53 -63.07
N ALA A 8 18.90 4.67 -62.43
CA ALA A 8 18.17 5.00 -61.24
C ALA A 8 19.09 4.86 -60.02
N GLY A 9 19.40 5.98 -59.37
CA GLY A 9 20.14 5.99 -58.11
C GLY A 9 19.25 5.59 -56.94
N LEU A 10 19.61 4.50 -56.26
CA LEU A 10 18.93 4.04 -55.02
C LEU A 10 19.56 4.76 -53.81
N LEU A 11 18.85 5.72 -53.23
CA LEU A 11 19.23 6.36 -51.97
C LEU A 11 18.87 5.43 -50.82
N LEU A 12 19.85 4.83 -50.16
CA LEU A 12 19.72 4.11 -48.88
C LEU A 12 19.70 5.14 -47.78
N ILE A 13 18.52 5.38 -47.19
CA ILE A 13 18.38 6.13 -45.96
C ILE A 13 18.65 5.19 -44.79
N ALA A 14 19.84 5.27 -44.22
CA ALA A 14 20.19 4.58 -42.98
C ALA A 14 19.52 5.30 -41.80
N GLY A 15 18.35 4.80 -41.35
CA GLY A 15 17.70 5.24 -40.16
C GLY A 15 18.45 4.78 -38.90
N THR A 16 19.13 5.69 -38.22
CA THR A 16 19.76 5.44 -36.93
C THR A 16 18.66 5.36 -35.85
N LEU A 17 18.28 4.16 -35.42
CA LEU A 17 17.48 3.92 -34.26
C LEU A 17 18.30 4.26 -32.98
N LEU A 18 18.08 5.45 -32.42
CA LEU A 18 18.60 5.80 -31.11
C LEU A 18 17.85 4.96 -30.05
N PRO A 19 18.53 4.21 -29.18
CA PRO A 19 17.87 3.53 -28.06
C PRO A 19 17.36 4.60 -27.08
N LEU A 20 16.05 4.68 -26.90
CA LEU A 20 15.45 5.40 -25.78
C LEU A 20 15.85 4.67 -24.48
N ASN A 21 16.91 5.14 -23.84
CA ASN A 21 17.22 4.75 -22.46
C ASN A 21 16.15 5.37 -21.53
N LEU A 22 15.06 4.63 -21.26
CA LEU A 22 14.17 4.92 -20.16
C LEU A 22 14.93 4.70 -18.85
N ARG A 23 15.61 5.75 -18.40
CA ARG A 23 16.21 5.78 -17.08
C ARG A 23 15.05 5.97 -16.11
N ALA A 24 14.64 4.89 -15.41
CA ALA A 24 13.71 5.00 -14.30
C ALA A 24 14.28 6.03 -13.32
N ALA A 25 13.58 7.14 -13.14
CA ALA A 25 13.95 8.15 -12.16
C ALA A 25 13.91 7.50 -10.78
N GLN A 26 15.08 7.28 -10.17
CA GLN A 26 15.19 6.86 -8.79
C GLN A 26 14.81 8.08 -7.93
N THR A 27 13.58 8.09 -7.43
CA THR A 27 13.13 9.10 -6.49
C THR A 27 13.88 8.92 -5.17
N THR A 28 14.56 9.97 -4.72
CA THR A 28 15.22 9.98 -3.40
C THR A 28 14.17 9.85 -2.31
N PRO A 29 14.34 8.95 -1.30
CA PRO A 29 13.39 8.79 -0.22
C PRO A 29 13.14 10.11 0.54
N THR A 30 11.86 10.41 0.78
CA THR A 30 11.41 11.60 1.51
C THR A 30 11.72 11.46 3.01
N ALA A 31 11.48 12.52 3.80
CA ALA A 31 11.57 12.45 5.25
C ALA A 31 10.55 11.45 5.84
N LEU A 32 9.36 11.39 5.26
CA LEU A 32 8.33 10.42 5.63
C LEU A 32 8.79 8.98 5.36
N ASP A 33 9.33 8.70 4.18
CA ASP A 33 9.83 7.37 3.82
C ASP A 33 10.88 6.88 4.82
N LYS A 34 11.82 7.76 5.19
CA LYS A 34 12.84 7.45 6.20
C LYS A 34 12.24 7.17 7.58
N SER A 35 11.20 7.92 7.98
CA SER A 35 10.49 7.69 9.24
C SER A 35 9.77 6.34 9.24
N ILE A 36 9.15 5.97 8.12
CA ILE A 36 8.51 4.67 7.94
C ILE A 36 9.56 3.54 7.99
N ASP A 37 10.68 3.70 7.28
CA ASP A 37 11.75 2.68 7.27
C ASP A 37 12.31 2.42 8.67
N LEU A 38 12.45 3.47 9.49
CA LEU A 38 12.93 3.35 10.85
C LEU A 38 11.90 2.73 11.81
N SER A 39 10.61 3.02 11.64
CA SER A 39 9.56 2.66 12.60
C SER A 39 8.79 1.39 12.20
N VAL A 40 8.65 1.13 10.90
CA VAL A 40 7.83 0.04 10.35
C VAL A 40 8.69 -0.97 9.58
N GLY A 41 9.74 -0.48 8.88
CA GLY A 41 10.73 -1.31 8.22
C GLY A 41 10.82 -1.15 6.69
N ASP A 42 9.76 -0.77 5.98
CA ASP A 42 9.77 -0.65 4.51
C ASP A 42 8.64 0.29 4.04
N HIS A 43 9.01 1.50 3.61
CA HIS A 43 8.07 2.50 3.14
C HIS A 43 7.36 2.09 1.83
N VAL A 44 8.03 1.36 0.95
CA VAL A 44 7.42 0.88 -0.31
C VAL A 44 6.29 -0.10 0.02
N LYS A 45 6.52 -0.98 0.99
CA LYS A 45 5.51 -1.94 1.44
C LYS A 45 4.33 -1.26 2.13
N VAL A 46 4.58 -0.24 2.96
CA VAL A 46 3.50 0.56 3.59
C VAL A 46 2.65 1.25 2.53
N HIS A 47 3.27 1.86 1.51
CA HIS A 47 2.54 2.48 0.40
C HIS A 47 1.70 1.46 -0.38
N GLN A 48 2.25 0.28 -0.65
CA GLN A 48 1.51 -0.82 -1.29
C GLN A 48 0.30 -1.26 -0.47
N ILE A 49 0.47 -1.44 0.85
CA ILE A 49 -0.62 -1.85 1.75
C ILE A 49 -1.71 -0.78 1.79
N LEU A 50 -1.37 0.51 1.91
CA LEU A 50 -2.35 1.59 1.87
C LEU A 50 -3.16 1.57 0.57
N THR A 51 -2.48 1.48 -0.58
CA THR A 51 -3.13 1.44 -1.90
C THR A 51 -4.03 0.21 -2.05
N GLN A 52 -3.56 -0.98 -1.65
CA GLN A 52 -4.33 -2.21 -1.72
C GLN A 52 -5.54 -2.18 -0.78
N LEU A 53 -5.37 -1.63 0.42
CA LEU A 53 -6.45 -1.46 1.39
C LEU A 53 -7.55 -0.55 0.83
N GLN A 54 -7.18 0.62 0.29
CA GLN A 54 -8.12 1.56 -0.33
C GLN A 54 -8.88 0.92 -1.48
N GLN A 55 -8.19 0.20 -2.37
CA GLN A 55 -8.83 -0.52 -3.47
C GLN A 55 -9.78 -1.61 -3.00
N ALA A 56 -9.35 -2.42 -2.02
CA ALA A 56 -10.18 -3.51 -1.51
C ALA A 56 -11.44 -2.99 -0.80
N VAL A 57 -11.32 -1.92 0.01
CA VAL A 57 -12.47 -1.28 0.66
C VAL A 57 -13.41 -0.65 -0.36
N ALA A 58 -12.88 0.05 -1.38
CA ALA A 58 -13.67 0.62 -2.46
C ALA A 58 -14.52 -0.40 -3.22
N GLN A 59 -13.99 -1.61 -3.36
CA GLN A 59 -14.64 -2.72 -4.06
C GLN A 59 -15.46 -3.62 -3.12
N HIS A 60 -15.56 -3.27 -1.84
CA HIS A 60 -16.17 -4.14 -0.81
C HIS A 60 -15.58 -5.56 -0.81
N ASN A 61 -14.28 -5.66 -1.10
CA ASN A 61 -13.55 -6.91 -1.20
C ASN A 61 -12.99 -7.33 0.17
N ALA A 62 -13.81 -8.03 0.95
CA ALA A 62 -13.45 -8.52 2.27
C ALA A 62 -12.19 -9.40 2.27
N ALA A 63 -12.02 -10.26 1.26
CA ALA A 63 -10.84 -11.11 1.14
C ALA A 63 -9.58 -10.28 0.84
N GLY A 64 -9.70 -9.25 0.01
CA GLY A 64 -8.61 -8.33 -0.30
C GLY A 64 -8.12 -7.56 0.93
N VAL A 65 -9.02 -7.21 1.87
CA VAL A 65 -8.62 -6.61 3.15
C VAL A 65 -8.03 -7.65 4.09
N ALA A 66 -8.66 -8.83 4.21
CA ALA A 66 -8.26 -9.89 5.14
C ALA A 66 -6.79 -10.30 4.99
N VAL A 67 -6.29 -10.42 3.75
CA VAL A 67 -4.88 -10.81 3.49
C VAL A 67 -3.85 -9.75 3.92
N LEU A 68 -4.28 -8.49 4.14
CA LEU A 68 -3.41 -7.41 4.61
C LEU A 68 -3.27 -7.38 6.14
N VAL A 69 -4.09 -8.13 6.87
CA VAL A 69 -4.17 -8.11 8.34
C VAL A 69 -3.20 -9.12 8.97
N HIS A 70 -2.63 -8.74 10.11
CA HIS A 70 -1.89 -9.65 10.97
C HIS A 70 -2.84 -10.34 11.96
N TYR A 71 -2.77 -11.66 12.07
CA TYR A 71 -3.65 -12.45 12.95
C TYR A 71 -2.89 -13.10 14.10
N PRO A 72 -3.56 -13.27 15.27
CA PRO A 72 -4.88 -12.77 15.62
C PRO A 72 -4.88 -11.25 15.79
N ILE A 73 -5.98 -10.57 15.39
CA ILE A 73 -6.16 -9.13 15.57
C ILE A 73 -7.29 -8.85 16.55
N LYS A 74 -7.08 -7.88 17.46
CA LYS A 74 -8.16 -7.30 18.27
C LYS A 74 -8.72 -6.09 17.54
N VAL A 75 -10.00 -6.12 17.23
CA VAL A 75 -10.72 -5.02 16.56
C VAL A 75 -11.68 -4.35 17.52
N ASN A 76 -11.84 -3.03 17.40
CA ASN A 76 -12.77 -2.24 18.21
C ASN A 76 -13.60 -1.31 17.32
N PRO A 77 -14.65 -1.80 16.64
CA PRO A 77 -15.49 -0.98 15.75
C PRO A 77 -16.56 -0.15 16.50
N GLY A 78 -16.29 0.31 17.70
CA GLY A 78 -17.08 1.32 18.40
C GLY A 78 -17.98 0.88 19.55
N LYS A 79 -18.17 -0.42 19.85
CA LYS A 79 -18.98 -0.87 21.01
C LYS A 79 -18.20 -1.77 21.96
N LYS A 80 -17.90 -2.96 21.51
CA LYS A 80 -17.12 -3.92 22.29
C LYS A 80 -16.02 -4.47 21.43
N PRO A 81 -14.75 -4.40 21.89
CA PRO A 81 -13.66 -5.04 21.17
C PRO A 81 -13.84 -6.56 21.13
N PHE A 82 -13.44 -7.17 20.04
CA PHE A 82 -13.43 -8.62 19.88
C PHE A 82 -12.19 -9.05 19.08
N THR A 83 -11.87 -10.34 19.16
CA THR A 83 -10.69 -10.89 18.49
C THR A 83 -11.10 -11.66 17.26
N ILE A 84 -10.40 -11.39 16.15
CA ILE A 84 -10.47 -12.14 14.89
C ILE A 84 -9.21 -12.97 14.79
N LYS A 85 -9.37 -14.29 14.60
CA LYS A 85 -8.27 -15.25 14.68
C LYS A 85 -7.59 -15.49 13.35
N ASN A 86 -8.30 -15.30 12.24
CA ASN A 86 -7.83 -15.63 10.89
C ASN A 86 -8.63 -14.91 9.80
N GLU A 87 -8.17 -15.01 8.55
CA GLU A 87 -8.81 -14.39 7.38
C GLU A 87 -10.28 -14.81 7.19
N LYS A 88 -10.61 -16.08 7.44
CA LYS A 88 -11.98 -16.57 7.28
C LYS A 88 -12.95 -15.90 8.25
N GLU A 89 -12.55 -15.72 9.50
CA GLU A 89 -13.34 -14.97 10.49
C GLU A 89 -13.44 -13.49 10.09
N PHE A 90 -12.36 -12.88 9.60
CA PHE A 90 -12.37 -11.50 9.12
C PHE A 90 -13.37 -11.29 7.99
N ILE A 91 -13.33 -12.15 6.98
CA ILE A 91 -14.25 -12.09 5.83
C ILE A 91 -15.71 -12.20 6.28
N LYS A 92 -15.99 -13.11 7.22
CA LYS A 92 -17.35 -13.31 7.76
C LYS A 92 -17.87 -12.07 8.51
N ASP A 93 -17.00 -11.40 9.25
CA ASP A 93 -17.36 -10.26 10.09
C ASP A 93 -17.01 -8.89 9.44
N TYR A 94 -16.70 -8.86 8.14
CA TYR A 94 -16.17 -7.70 7.42
C TYR A 94 -16.98 -6.42 7.66
N ASP A 95 -18.29 -6.43 7.44
CA ASP A 95 -19.17 -5.27 7.58
C ASP A 95 -19.26 -4.76 9.02
N ARG A 96 -19.00 -5.64 9.97
CA ARG A 96 -18.94 -5.30 11.39
C ARG A 96 -17.60 -4.68 11.77
N ILE A 97 -16.52 -5.02 11.03
CA ILE A 97 -15.16 -4.54 11.28
C ILE A 97 -14.91 -3.23 10.53
N ILE A 98 -15.16 -3.22 9.23
CA ILE A 98 -14.97 -2.04 8.36
C ILE A 98 -16.28 -1.26 8.30
N THR A 99 -16.52 -0.49 9.37
CA THR A 99 -17.68 0.41 9.45
C THR A 99 -17.53 1.57 8.46
N HIS A 100 -18.61 2.32 8.24
CA HIS A 100 -18.60 3.49 7.37
C HIS A 100 -17.51 4.50 7.79
N ASP A 101 -17.36 4.78 9.08
CA ASP A 101 -16.36 5.74 9.59
C ASP A 101 -14.92 5.26 9.34
N ILE A 102 -14.66 3.97 9.55
CA ILE A 102 -13.36 3.35 9.26
C ILE A 102 -13.08 3.36 7.75
N ALA A 103 -14.07 3.03 6.92
CA ALA A 103 -13.94 3.08 5.47
C ALA A 103 -13.64 4.51 4.98
N ASP A 104 -14.33 5.50 5.51
CA ASP A 104 -14.12 6.92 5.23
C ASP A 104 -12.70 7.39 5.58
N ALA A 105 -12.19 6.99 6.75
CA ALA A 105 -10.83 7.30 7.17
C ALA A 105 -9.80 6.70 6.19
N ILE A 106 -10.01 5.43 5.78
CA ILE A 106 -9.16 4.77 4.80
C ILE A 106 -9.16 5.50 3.46
N PHE A 107 -10.34 5.90 2.95
CA PHE A 107 -10.46 6.60 1.68
C PHE A 107 -9.80 7.98 1.65
N LYS A 108 -9.92 8.73 2.74
CA LYS A 108 -9.41 10.10 2.84
C LYS A 108 -7.90 10.15 3.05
N GLN A 109 -7.29 9.05 3.49
CA GLN A 109 -5.87 9.01 3.79
C GLN A 109 -5.02 9.15 2.53
N LYS A 110 -4.10 10.12 2.56
CA LYS A 110 -3.03 10.26 1.57
C LYS A 110 -1.73 9.72 2.15
N TYR A 111 -0.90 9.10 1.33
CA TYR A 111 0.39 8.58 1.78
C TYR A 111 1.27 9.67 2.40
N GLU A 112 1.33 10.84 1.76
CA GLU A 112 2.18 11.98 2.15
C GLU A 112 1.80 12.59 3.50
N THR A 113 0.60 12.28 4.01
CA THR A 113 0.08 12.78 5.29
C THR A 113 -0.01 11.73 6.38
N LEU A 114 0.59 10.55 6.16
CA LEU A 114 0.66 9.52 7.21
C LEU A 114 1.40 10.04 8.42
N PHE A 115 0.81 9.88 9.60
CA PHE A 115 1.53 10.03 10.86
C PHE A 115 2.26 8.72 11.17
N VAL A 116 3.52 8.84 11.64
CA VAL A 116 4.37 7.67 11.91
C VAL A 116 4.99 7.80 13.29
N ASN A 117 4.90 6.73 14.07
CA ASN A 117 5.57 6.60 15.37
C ASN A 117 6.02 5.14 15.60
N SER A 118 6.45 4.81 16.83
CA SER A 118 6.88 3.45 17.21
C SER A 118 5.78 2.37 17.13
N GLN A 119 4.51 2.74 17.01
CA GLN A 119 3.39 1.81 16.83
C GLN A 119 3.18 1.45 15.36
N GLY A 120 3.64 2.31 14.43
CA GLY A 120 3.48 2.11 13.00
C GLY A 120 3.13 3.37 12.23
N ALA A 121 2.56 3.18 11.03
CA ALA A 121 1.99 4.22 10.20
C ALA A 121 0.46 4.26 10.39
N MET A 122 -0.05 5.42 10.77
CA MET A 122 -1.44 5.65 11.15
C MET A 122 -2.25 6.13 9.96
N ILE A 123 -3.41 5.54 9.76
CA ILE A 123 -4.44 5.95 8.80
C ILE A 123 -5.58 6.60 9.60
N GLY A 124 -6.04 7.76 9.12
CA GLY A 124 -7.05 8.57 9.79
C GLY A 124 -6.52 9.14 11.11
N ASP A 125 -7.36 9.17 12.12
CA ASP A 125 -7.04 9.59 13.49
C ASP A 125 -6.67 8.39 14.39
N GLY A 126 -6.25 7.26 13.78
CA GLY A 126 -5.91 6.02 14.46
C GLY A 126 -6.86 4.87 14.17
N GLU A 127 -7.74 5.01 13.18
CA GLU A 127 -8.69 3.96 12.77
C GLU A 127 -7.98 2.70 12.32
N VAL A 128 -6.87 2.84 11.57
CA VAL A 128 -6.06 1.70 11.12
C VAL A 128 -4.59 1.99 11.33
N TRP A 129 -3.84 0.98 11.78
CA TRP A 129 -2.40 1.06 11.92
C TRP A 129 -1.72 -0.02 11.08
N ILE A 130 -0.76 0.40 10.24
CA ILE A 130 0.15 -0.49 9.52
C ILE A 130 1.42 -0.63 10.34
N THR A 131 1.72 -1.85 10.75
CA THR A 131 2.77 -2.16 11.74
C THR A 131 3.74 -3.19 11.19
N GLY A 132 5.02 -3.06 11.55
CA GLY A 132 6.05 -4.08 11.30
C GLY A 132 6.08 -5.12 12.41
N PHE A 133 5.82 -6.38 12.08
CA PHE A 133 5.88 -7.51 13.02
C PHE A 133 7.19 -8.26 12.85
N CYS A 134 8.05 -8.23 13.85
CA CYS A 134 9.35 -8.93 13.82
C CYS A 134 9.17 -10.44 13.65
N ARG A 135 9.86 -11.03 12.68
CA ARG A 135 9.87 -12.49 12.45
C ARG A 135 10.75 -13.23 13.44
N ASP A 136 11.72 -12.54 14.02
CA ASP A 136 12.68 -13.08 14.97
C ASP A 136 13.03 -12.06 16.07
N LYS A 137 13.77 -12.52 17.08
CA LYS A 137 14.19 -11.67 18.21
C LYS A 137 15.11 -10.51 17.82
N SER A 138 15.81 -10.61 16.68
CA SER A 138 16.73 -9.58 16.20
C SER A 138 16.02 -8.49 15.41
N CYS A 139 14.77 -8.72 15.01
CA CYS A 139 13.94 -7.84 14.18
C CYS A 139 14.59 -7.36 12.86
N LYS A 140 15.51 -8.16 12.31
CA LYS A 140 16.15 -7.88 11.02
C LYS A 140 15.19 -8.02 9.84
N GLN A 141 14.13 -8.79 10.02
CA GLN A 141 13.05 -8.96 9.05
C GLN A 141 11.72 -8.81 9.78
N SER A 142 10.82 -8.04 9.17
CA SER A 142 9.46 -7.84 9.68
C SER A 142 8.43 -8.13 8.60
N ASP A 143 7.29 -8.66 9.02
CA ASP A 143 6.07 -8.70 8.21
C ASP A 143 5.30 -7.42 8.44
N ILE A 144 5.13 -6.62 7.38
CA ILE A 144 4.37 -5.38 7.46
C ILE A 144 2.91 -5.70 7.14
N LYS A 145 2.04 -5.44 8.09
CA LYS A 145 0.63 -5.79 8.06
C LYS A 145 -0.22 -4.77 8.82
N ILE A 146 -1.53 -4.84 8.66
CA ILE A 146 -2.48 -4.12 9.50
C ILE A 146 -2.51 -4.79 10.87
N GLY A 147 -2.15 -4.05 11.92
CA GLY A 147 -2.09 -4.54 13.31
C GLY A 147 -3.22 -4.04 14.19
N THR A 148 -3.91 -2.97 13.77
CA THR A 148 -5.02 -2.37 14.55
C THR A 148 -6.11 -1.90 13.60
N ILE A 149 -7.37 -2.16 13.98
CA ILE A 149 -8.57 -1.59 13.35
C ILE A 149 -9.53 -1.20 14.47
N GLN A 150 -9.90 0.08 14.53
CA GLN A 150 -10.74 0.61 15.60
C GLN A 150 -11.54 1.83 15.14
N ASP A 151 -12.64 2.10 15.82
CA ASP A 151 -13.40 3.34 15.66
C ASP A 151 -12.91 4.33 16.74
N THR A 152 -12.22 5.39 16.29
CA THR A 152 -11.62 6.38 17.20
C THR A 152 -12.64 7.34 17.81
N LYS A 153 -13.81 7.52 17.19
CA LYS A 153 -14.86 8.41 17.70
C LYS A 153 -15.54 7.89 18.96
N ASN A 154 -15.49 6.58 19.17
CA ASN A 154 -16.12 5.89 20.30
C ASN A 154 -15.12 5.25 21.26
N LEU A 155 -13.85 5.64 21.20
CA LEU A 155 -12.88 5.32 22.25
C LEU A 155 -13.18 6.24 23.45
N GLU A 156 -13.83 5.70 24.47
CA GLU A 156 -13.92 6.41 25.76
C GLU A 156 -12.51 6.59 26.34
N PRO A 157 -12.22 7.75 26.92
CA PRO A 157 -10.92 8.05 27.53
C PRO A 157 -10.66 7.18 28.77
#